data_87aecf5ac0fbbdf2fbae27656accf3e3
#
_entry.id   87aecf5ac0fbbdf2fbae27656accf3e3
#
_cell.length_a   1.000
_cell.length_b   1.000
_cell.length_c   1.000
_cell.angle_alpha   90.00
_cell.angle_beta   90.00
_cell.angle_gamma   90.00
#
_symmetry.space_group_name_H-M   'P 1'
#
loop_
_entity.id
_entity.type
_entity.pdbx_description
1 polymer ?
#
loop_
_entity_poly.entity_id
_entity_poly.type
_entity_poly.pdbx_seq_one_letter_code
_entity_poly.pdbx_strand_id
1 'polypeptide(L)'
;MVTTELLGEMKTFLPNLKVETSDQQVTVYPQTESEISEVLKYCNENKRKVQVLGGGTKSSLGFPNETVDLKLCLSEYTGIVEHTVGDMTVTVKAGTRYEELQEYLAQHNQRVALDPSWPEHATIGGVIAANDSGPKRLGYGTARDSVIGIRTVYPDGRIIRSGGRVVKNVAGYDMNKLFIGSMGTLGVLSEITLKLRPVQKSESLLILSFPSGNLEEVRSFAIKLLDSMMEPVSLELFNPGISARLLDKNVYTLAISLEDVESSVRYQEELIQKLCPTEAELEIVSEEGAKQFWKKVYTTLPNGNDSKQKDADSEKAVSMKIGVVNLDVVKVIRESQLLSDGQAVTVEAHGGLGTGICQVMIRGSKEDVVQTITRLREYAKTLNGYGIVRYLPGSLAETVDIWGDKPSYYPLLEGIKAKMDPNRIMNPNRFVGGI
;
A
#
# COMPACT_ATOMS: atom_id res chain seq x y z
N MET A 1 -3.33 -13.58 33.29
CA MET A 1 -2.25 -13.15 34.22
C MET A 1 -1.31 -12.12 33.58
N VAL A 2 -0.61 -12.45 32.50
CA VAL A 2 0.36 -11.52 31.84
C VAL A 2 -0.26 -10.19 31.42
N THR A 3 -1.48 -10.19 30.88
CA THR A 3 -2.17 -8.97 30.40
C THR A 3 -2.53 -7.99 31.53
N THR A 4 -2.96 -8.51 32.68
CA THR A 4 -3.33 -7.69 33.86
C THR A 4 -2.08 -7.08 34.51
N GLU A 5 -0.99 -7.82 34.55
CA GLU A 5 0.31 -7.37 35.03
C GLU A 5 0.86 -6.24 34.15
N LEU A 6 0.94 -6.46 32.84
CA LEU A 6 1.40 -5.46 31.86
C LEU A 6 0.56 -4.17 31.89
N LEU A 7 -0.77 -4.30 32.03
CA LEU A 7 -1.66 -3.15 32.18
C LEU A 7 -1.32 -2.34 33.44
N GLY A 8 -1.05 -3.01 34.58
CA GLY A 8 -0.63 -2.38 35.82
C GLY A 8 0.72 -1.68 35.70
N GLU A 9 1.69 -2.36 35.07
CA GLU A 9 3.03 -1.82 34.80
C GLU A 9 2.95 -0.56 33.92
N MET A 10 2.21 -0.59 32.80
CA MET A 10 2.05 0.55 31.90
C MET A 10 1.42 1.76 32.59
N LYS A 11 0.35 1.55 33.38
CA LYS A 11 -0.30 2.62 34.14
C LYS A 11 0.59 3.20 35.25
N THR A 12 1.47 2.40 35.82
CA THR A 12 2.42 2.87 36.84
C THR A 12 3.56 3.66 36.20
N PHE A 13 4.07 3.16 35.06
CA PHE A 13 5.21 3.76 34.37
C PHE A 13 4.81 5.06 33.62
N LEU A 14 3.65 5.07 32.96
CA LEU A 14 3.11 6.20 32.22
C LEU A 14 1.65 6.48 32.65
N PRO A 15 1.42 7.18 33.78
CA PRO A 15 0.08 7.34 34.36
C PRO A 15 -0.93 8.03 33.45
N ASN A 16 -0.47 8.89 32.53
CA ASN A 16 -1.32 9.66 31.60
C ASN A 16 -1.52 8.96 30.27
N LEU A 17 -0.79 7.85 30.01
CA LEU A 17 -0.92 7.10 28.75
C LEU A 17 -2.30 6.43 28.71
N LYS A 18 -3.02 6.64 27.61
CA LYS A 18 -4.27 5.92 27.37
C LYS A 18 -3.96 4.45 27.06
N VAL A 19 -4.51 3.55 27.88
CA VAL A 19 -4.32 2.09 27.78
C VAL A 19 -5.69 1.42 27.78
N GLU A 20 -5.91 0.58 26.78
CA GLU A 20 -7.12 -0.24 26.64
C GLU A 20 -6.75 -1.73 26.62
N THR A 21 -7.67 -2.58 27.03
CA THR A 21 -7.51 -4.03 26.97
C THR A 21 -8.71 -4.64 26.29
N SER A 22 -8.49 -5.37 25.21
CA SER A 22 -9.50 -6.16 24.52
C SER A 22 -8.93 -7.51 24.10
N ASP A 23 -9.73 -8.59 24.17
CA ASP A 23 -9.32 -9.93 23.76
C ASP A 23 -7.98 -10.39 24.38
N GLN A 24 -7.73 -10.07 25.63
CA GLN A 24 -6.47 -10.34 26.36
C GLN A 24 -5.25 -9.64 25.77
N GLN A 25 -5.42 -8.61 24.95
CA GLN A 25 -4.37 -7.82 24.34
C GLN A 25 -4.35 -6.40 24.92
N VAL A 26 -3.18 -5.93 25.34
CA VAL A 26 -2.97 -4.55 25.79
C VAL A 26 -2.71 -3.66 24.58
N THR A 27 -3.44 -2.55 24.45
CA THR A 27 -3.21 -1.53 23.42
C THR A 27 -2.96 -0.18 24.11
N VAL A 28 -1.89 0.49 23.71
CA VAL A 28 -1.52 1.84 24.17
C VAL A 28 -1.70 2.84 23.05
N TYR A 29 -2.15 4.05 23.40
CA TYR A 29 -2.44 5.15 22.48
C TYR A 29 -1.62 6.38 22.87
N PRO A 30 -0.33 6.45 22.46
CA PRO A 30 0.50 7.61 22.75
C PRO A 30 -0.01 8.86 22.03
N GLN A 31 0.08 10.03 22.68
CA GLN A 31 -0.25 11.32 22.13
C GLN A 31 0.99 12.19 21.87
N THR A 32 2.12 11.79 22.43
CA THR A 32 3.40 12.48 22.30
C THR A 32 4.52 11.54 21.82
N GLU A 33 5.55 12.10 21.19
CA GLU A 33 6.74 11.34 20.79
C GLU A 33 7.51 10.78 22.00
N SER A 34 7.48 11.50 23.13
CA SER A 34 8.08 11.03 24.38
C SER A 34 7.41 9.77 24.89
N GLU A 35 6.06 9.71 24.86
CA GLU A 35 5.33 8.49 25.24
C GLU A 35 5.67 7.30 24.34
N ILE A 36 5.82 7.53 23.01
CA ILE A 36 6.27 6.48 22.08
C ILE A 36 7.66 5.99 22.49
N SER A 37 8.58 6.92 22.77
CA SER A 37 9.96 6.62 23.17
C SER A 37 10.01 5.80 24.46
N GLU A 38 9.27 6.20 25.48
CA GLU A 38 9.26 5.55 26.79
C GLU A 38 8.61 4.16 26.71
N VAL A 39 7.51 4.00 25.98
CA VAL A 39 6.90 2.67 25.74
C VAL A 39 7.88 1.73 25.06
N LEU A 40 8.57 2.17 24.00
CA LEU A 40 9.53 1.33 23.30
C LEU A 40 10.73 0.97 24.18
N LYS A 41 11.26 1.93 24.93
CA LYS A 41 12.35 1.71 25.86
C LYS A 41 11.98 0.64 26.90
N TYR A 42 10.80 0.79 27.52
CA TYR A 42 10.28 -0.20 28.46
C TYR A 42 10.15 -1.59 27.82
N CYS A 43 9.56 -1.68 26.63
CA CYS A 43 9.39 -2.95 25.93
C CYS A 43 10.74 -3.59 25.55
N ASN A 44 11.72 -2.78 25.17
CA ASN A 44 13.05 -3.27 24.82
C ASN A 44 13.82 -3.80 26.04
N GLU A 45 13.77 -3.09 27.17
CA GLU A 45 14.40 -3.51 28.43
C GLU A 45 13.79 -4.82 28.98
N ASN A 46 12.48 -4.99 28.80
CA ASN A 46 11.74 -6.16 29.27
C ASN A 46 11.51 -7.23 28.17
N LYS A 47 12.12 -7.06 26.97
CA LYS A 47 11.99 -7.96 25.81
C LYS A 47 10.53 -8.25 25.43
N ARG A 48 9.65 -7.26 25.58
CA ARG A 48 8.23 -7.35 25.22
C ARG A 48 8.05 -7.07 23.73
N LYS A 49 7.35 -7.95 23.03
CA LYS A 49 7.05 -7.80 21.60
C LYS A 49 5.98 -6.74 21.38
N VAL A 50 6.23 -5.83 20.45
CA VAL A 50 5.35 -4.68 20.14
C VAL A 50 4.87 -4.78 18.71
N GLN A 51 3.55 -4.65 18.52
CA GLN A 51 2.94 -4.42 17.22
C GLN A 51 2.59 -2.94 17.06
N VAL A 52 3.16 -2.29 16.05
CA VAL A 52 2.84 -0.90 15.72
C VAL A 52 1.64 -0.86 14.77
N LEU A 53 0.65 -0.04 15.09
CA LEU A 53 -0.57 0.14 14.32
C LEU A 53 -0.80 1.62 13.98
N GLY A 54 -1.20 1.87 12.73
CA GLY A 54 -1.83 3.11 12.31
C GLY A 54 -3.34 2.88 12.14
N GLY A 55 -3.88 3.13 10.95
CA GLY A 55 -5.29 2.85 10.61
C GLY A 55 -5.66 1.37 10.44
N GLY A 56 -4.71 0.44 10.60
CA GLY A 56 -4.98 -1.01 10.54
C GLY A 56 -5.25 -1.57 9.13
N THR A 57 -5.31 -0.75 8.09
CA THR A 57 -5.68 -1.19 6.72
C THR A 57 -4.76 -2.26 6.13
N LYS A 58 -3.55 -2.42 6.68
CA LYS A 58 -2.53 -3.40 6.26
C LYS A 58 -2.20 -4.39 7.38
N SER A 59 -3.06 -4.54 8.39
CA SER A 59 -2.79 -5.40 9.56
C SER A 59 -2.68 -6.89 9.21
N SER A 60 -3.28 -7.32 8.12
CA SER A 60 -3.18 -8.68 7.58
C SER A 60 -1.89 -8.98 6.81
N LEU A 61 -1.08 -7.97 6.49
CA LEU A 61 0.21 -8.19 5.84
C LEU A 61 1.24 -8.64 6.90
N GLY A 62 1.92 -9.75 6.65
CA GLY A 62 2.76 -10.44 7.61
C GLY A 62 2.04 -11.63 8.27
N PHE A 63 2.74 -12.40 9.07
CA PHE A 63 2.17 -13.58 9.72
C PHE A 63 1.19 -13.14 10.83
N PRO A 64 -0.12 -13.36 10.68
CA PRO A 64 -1.14 -12.83 11.59
C PRO A 64 -1.19 -13.53 12.96
N ASN A 65 -0.52 -14.67 13.12
CA ASN A 65 -0.64 -15.55 14.28
C ASN A 65 0.43 -15.37 15.35
N GLU A 66 1.37 -14.40 15.20
CA GLU A 66 2.32 -14.19 16.28
C GLU A 66 1.69 -13.38 17.42
N THR A 67 1.75 -13.93 18.61
CA THR A 67 1.34 -13.23 19.82
C THR A 67 2.33 -12.11 20.14
N VAL A 68 1.83 -10.91 20.23
CA VAL A 68 2.59 -9.75 20.71
C VAL A 68 2.13 -9.40 22.12
N ASP A 69 3.03 -8.88 22.93
CA ASP A 69 2.71 -8.48 24.30
C ASP A 69 1.88 -7.19 24.31
N LEU A 70 2.20 -6.25 23.39
CA LEU A 70 1.62 -4.92 23.38
C LEU A 70 1.35 -4.44 21.96
N LYS A 71 0.20 -3.78 21.76
CA LYS A 71 -0.10 -2.98 20.55
C LYS A 71 0.13 -1.50 20.83
N LEU A 72 0.95 -0.85 20.00
CA LEU A 72 1.17 0.58 20.02
C LEU A 72 0.39 1.20 18.85
N CYS A 73 -0.73 1.84 19.14
CA CYS A 73 -1.64 2.42 18.16
C CYS A 73 -1.44 3.94 18.09
N LEU A 74 -1.07 4.42 16.89
CA LEU A 74 -0.78 5.85 16.67
C LEU A 74 -2.03 6.68 16.32
N SER A 75 -3.24 6.13 16.45
CA SER A 75 -4.48 6.82 16.07
C SER A 75 -4.73 8.14 16.83
N GLU A 76 -4.11 8.33 18.00
CA GLU A 76 -4.18 9.56 18.78
C GLU A 76 -2.92 10.45 18.64
N TYR A 77 -1.90 9.97 17.93
CA TYR A 77 -0.71 10.74 17.59
C TYR A 77 -0.86 11.39 16.22
N THR A 78 -1.72 12.38 16.12
CA THR A 78 -2.17 13.01 14.87
C THR A 78 -1.86 14.51 14.84
N GLY A 79 -1.91 15.09 13.65
CA GLY A 79 -1.84 16.52 13.39
C GLY A 79 -0.69 16.93 12.49
N ILE A 80 -0.77 18.17 12.03
CA ILE A 80 0.24 18.81 11.19
C ILE A 80 1.25 19.49 12.11
N VAL A 81 2.53 19.11 11.95
CA VAL A 81 3.64 19.71 12.69
C VAL A 81 4.03 21.04 12.06
N GLU A 82 4.11 21.06 10.73
CA GLU A 82 4.44 22.25 9.96
C GLU A 82 4.01 22.11 8.51
N HIS A 83 3.52 23.19 7.93
CA HIS A 83 3.20 23.28 6.51
C HIS A 83 3.80 24.56 5.92
N THR A 84 4.75 24.41 5.00
CA THR A 84 5.38 25.51 4.29
C THR A 84 4.81 25.56 2.88
N VAL A 85 3.75 26.36 2.72
CA VAL A 85 2.96 26.44 1.46
C VAL A 85 3.86 26.81 0.28
N GLY A 86 4.76 27.81 0.44
CA GLY A 86 5.65 28.29 -0.62
C GLY A 86 6.67 27.26 -1.08
N ASP A 87 7.13 26.40 -0.18
CA ASP A 87 8.11 25.33 -0.48
C ASP A 87 7.44 24.03 -0.88
N MET A 88 6.11 23.97 -0.85
CA MET A 88 5.31 22.78 -1.15
C MET A 88 5.74 21.56 -0.31
N THR A 89 5.89 21.78 1.00
CA THR A 89 6.27 20.73 1.94
C THR A 89 5.37 20.73 3.18
N VAL A 90 5.07 19.55 3.68
CA VAL A 90 4.34 19.37 4.94
C VAL A 90 5.03 18.34 5.82
N THR A 91 5.12 18.62 7.12
CA THR A 91 5.54 17.65 8.14
C THR A 91 4.33 17.30 8.99
N VAL A 92 4.04 16.01 9.10
CA VAL A 92 2.87 15.50 9.82
C VAL A 92 3.27 14.40 10.80
N LYS A 93 2.49 14.25 11.87
CA LYS A 93 2.56 13.10 12.77
C LYS A 93 2.08 11.83 12.07
N ALA A 94 2.71 10.70 12.34
CA ALA A 94 2.48 9.45 11.59
C ALA A 94 1.07 8.87 11.71
N GLY A 95 0.35 9.15 12.79
CA GLY A 95 -1.03 8.73 12.99
C GLY A 95 -2.08 9.55 12.24
N THR A 96 -1.69 10.67 11.61
CA THR A 96 -2.60 11.52 10.82
C THR A 96 -3.22 10.70 9.69
N ARG A 97 -4.54 10.75 9.55
CA ARG A 97 -5.25 10.07 8.47
C ARG A 97 -4.90 10.70 7.13
N TYR A 98 -4.79 9.87 6.11
CA TYR A 98 -4.44 10.31 4.77
C TYR A 98 -5.46 11.29 4.20
N GLU A 99 -6.75 10.99 4.33
CA GLU A 99 -7.83 11.81 3.80
C GLU A 99 -7.94 13.16 4.53
N GLU A 100 -7.84 13.18 5.87
CA GLU A 100 -7.80 14.42 6.66
C GLU A 100 -6.66 15.35 6.23
N LEU A 101 -5.48 14.78 5.92
CA LEU A 101 -4.37 15.57 5.39
C LEU A 101 -4.68 16.11 3.99
N GLN A 102 -5.29 15.32 3.11
CA GLN A 102 -5.68 15.77 1.76
C GLN A 102 -6.71 16.90 1.81
N GLU A 103 -7.72 16.80 2.66
CA GLU A 103 -8.74 17.86 2.87
C GLU A 103 -8.10 19.17 3.38
N TYR A 104 -7.17 19.07 4.33
CA TYR A 104 -6.43 20.24 4.79
C TYR A 104 -5.58 20.88 3.67
N LEU A 105 -4.83 20.08 2.94
CA LEU A 105 -3.94 20.56 1.87
C LEU A 105 -4.72 21.16 0.68
N ALA A 106 -5.91 20.64 0.39
CA ALA A 106 -6.78 21.16 -0.67
C ALA A 106 -7.18 22.62 -0.45
N GLN A 107 -7.30 23.07 0.81
CA GLN A 107 -7.55 24.49 1.16
C GLN A 107 -6.42 25.42 0.70
N HIS A 108 -5.23 24.86 0.46
CA HIS A 108 -4.05 25.57 -0.04
C HIS A 108 -3.73 25.23 -1.52
N ASN A 109 -4.66 24.60 -2.24
CA ASN A 109 -4.46 24.09 -3.60
C ASN A 109 -3.26 23.14 -3.73
N GLN A 110 -2.99 22.35 -2.69
CA GLN A 110 -1.90 21.38 -2.63
C GLN A 110 -2.43 20.00 -2.27
N ARG A 111 -1.63 18.97 -2.59
CA ARG A 111 -1.95 17.58 -2.26
C ARG A 111 -0.71 16.72 -2.05
N VAL A 112 -0.85 15.64 -1.32
CA VAL A 112 0.08 14.51 -1.34
C VAL A 112 -0.25 13.66 -2.56
N ALA A 113 0.70 13.48 -3.46
CA ALA A 113 0.50 12.73 -4.70
C ALA A 113 0.79 11.22 -4.48
N LEU A 114 0.09 10.62 -3.54
CA LEU A 114 0.04 9.18 -3.28
C LEU A 114 -1.42 8.74 -3.38
N ASP A 115 -1.64 7.48 -3.70
CA ASP A 115 -2.98 6.90 -3.84
C ASP A 115 -3.04 5.53 -3.14
N PRO A 116 -2.97 5.51 -1.80
CA PRO A 116 -2.99 4.27 -1.03
C PRO A 116 -4.34 3.58 -1.11
N SER A 117 -4.36 2.26 -0.89
CA SER A 117 -5.60 1.54 -0.66
C SER A 117 -6.24 1.95 0.66
N TRP A 118 -7.58 2.04 0.68
CA TRP A 118 -8.39 2.47 1.83
C TRP A 118 -7.99 3.85 2.39
N PRO A 119 -7.97 4.91 1.57
CA PRO A 119 -7.46 6.23 1.94
C PRO A 119 -8.18 6.82 3.16
N GLU A 120 -9.49 6.58 3.32
CA GLU A 120 -10.31 7.05 4.44
C GLU A 120 -9.84 6.51 5.80
N HIS A 121 -9.24 5.32 5.80
CA HIS A 121 -8.79 4.62 7.01
C HIS A 121 -7.27 4.58 7.18
N ALA A 122 -6.53 4.80 6.09
CA ALA A 122 -5.07 4.75 6.11
C ALA A 122 -4.48 5.96 6.86
N THR A 123 -3.41 5.73 7.63
CA THR A 123 -2.61 6.80 8.23
C THR A 123 -1.35 7.03 7.42
N ILE A 124 -0.80 8.25 7.46
CA ILE A 124 0.44 8.60 6.73
C ILE A 124 1.57 7.65 7.13
N GLY A 125 1.80 7.41 8.42
CA GLY A 125 2.83 6.46 8.87
C GLY A 125 2.63 5.04 8.34
N GLY A 126 1.37 4.55 8.31
CA GLY A 126 1.02 3.23 7.77
C GLY A 126 1.28 3.13 6.27
N VAL A 127 0.91 4.16 5.49
CA VAL A 127 1.17 4.24 4.04
C VAL A 127 2.66 4.19 3.74
N ILE A 128 3.45 4.99 4.47
CA ILE A 128 4.91 5.06 4.28
C ILE A 128 5.60 3.78 4.75
N ALA A 129 5.24 3.25 5.93
CA ALA A 129 5.82 2.00 6.45
C ALA A 129 5.54 0.79 5.55
N ALA A 130 4.38 0.76 4.86
CA ALA A 130 4.02 -0.29 3.90
C ALA A 130 4.50 0.00 2.46
N ASN A 131 5.00 1.19 2.18
CA ASN A 131 5.27 1.70 0.83
C ASN A 131 4.07 1.43 -0.11
N ASP A 132 2.87 1.79 0.39
CA ASP A 132 1.63 1.56 -0.35
C ASP A 132 1.39 2.65 -1.38
N SER A 133 1.07 2.26 -2.60
CA SER A 133 0.75 3.16 -3.70
C SER A 133 -0.13 2.44 -4.71
N GLY A 134 -1.05 3.18 -5.31
CA GLY A 134 -2.01 2.70 -6.29
C GLY A 134 -1.59 2.98 -7.74
N PRO A 135 -2.56 3.01 -8.66
CA PRO A 135 -2.36 3.19 -10.10
C PRO A 135 -1.69 4.51 -10.50
N LYS A 136 -1.98 5.62 -9.80
CA LYS A 136 -1.43 6.96 -10.11
C LYS A 136 0.07 7.08 -9.83
N ARG A 137 0.71 6.01 -9.30
CA ARG A 137 2.16 5.94 -9.16
C ARG A 137 2.91 6.05 -10.51
N LEU A 138 2.25 5.82 -11.63
CA LEU A 138 2.86 6.00 -12.95
C LEU A 138 3.33 7.44 -13.15
N GLY A 139 2.47 8.41 -12.90
CA GLY A 139 2.81 9.83 -13.04
C GLY A 139 3.47 10.45 -11.81
N TYR A 140 3.17 9.93 -10.61
CA TYR A 140 3.57 10.59 -9.37
C TYR A 140 4.64 9.89 -8.56
N GLY A 141 4.97 8.65 -8.90
CA GLY A 141 5.92 7.84 -8.15
C GLY A 141 5.31 7.23 -6.88
N THR A 142 6.14 6.96 -5.91
CA THR A 142 5.82 6.25 -4.67
C THR A 142 6.18 7.06 -3.43
N ALA A 143 5.98 6.50 -2.24
CA ALA A 143 6.47 7.09 -1.00
C ALA A 143 7.98 7.43 -1.07
N ARG A 144 8.78 6.64 -1.80
CA ARG A 144 10.22 6.88 -1.97
C ARG A 144 10.55 8.18 -2.72
N ASP A 145 9.60 8.69 -3.51
CA ASP A 145 9.72 9.90 -4.31
C ASP A 145 9.13 11.13 -3.61
N SER A 146 8.17 10.90 -2.71
CA SER A 146 7.42 11.95 -2.00
C SER A 146 8.01 12.28 -0.62
N VAL A 147 8.61 11.29 0.07
CA VAL A 147 9.18 11.49 1.42
C VAL A 147 10.56 12.09 1.34
N ILE A 148 10.74 13.26 1.99
CA ILE A 148 12.01 13.98 2.06
C ILE A 148 12.61 14.03 3.46
N GLY A 149 11.84 13.68 4.50
CA GLY A 149 12.33 13.56 5.87
C GLY A 149 11.48 12.64 6.72
N ILE A 150 12.12 11.94 7.66
CA ILE A 150 11.48 11.05 8.62
C ILE A 150 12.09 11.26 9.99
N ARG A 151 11.25 11.30 11.03
CA ARG A 151 11.64 11.04 12.42
C ARG A 151 11.21 9.63 12.77
N THR A 152 12.09 8.92 13.47
CA THR A 152 11.85 7.52 13.88
C THR A 152 12.25 7.35 15.33
N VAL A 153 11.39 6.70 16.10
CA VAL A 153 11.73 6.22 17.43
C VAL A 153 12.23 4.78 17.30
N TYR A 154 13.49 4.57 17.71
CA TYR A 154 14.13 3.26 17.69
C TYR A 154 13.60 2.34 18.78
N PRO A 155 13.83 1.02 18.67
CA PRO A 155 13.41 0.06 19.71
C PRO A 155 13.92 0.38 21.12
N ASP A 156 15.09 1.01 21.23
CA ASP A 156 15.70 1.44 22.50
C ASP A 156 15.22 2.81 23.01
N GLY A 157 14.19 3.39 22.36
CA GLY A 157 13.62 4.68 22.71
C GLY A 157 14.34 5.88 22.11
N ARG A 158 15.52 5.74 21.50
CA ARG A 158 16.22 6.87 20.87
C ARG A 158 15.44 7.41 19.68
N ILE A 159 15.36 8.74 19.59
CA ILE A 159 14.72 9.43 18.48
C ILE A 159 15.80 9.88 17.50
N ILE A 160 15.65 9.50 16.24
CA ILE A 160 16.54 9.93 15.16
C ILE A 160 15.75 10.71 14.11
N ARG A 161 16.49 11.54 13.36
CA ARG A 161 15.97 12.26 12.21
C ARG A 161 16.82 11.95 11.00
N SER A 162 16.15 11.66 9.88
CA SER A 162 16.75 11.49 8.56
C SER A 162 16.14 12.47 7.57
N GLY A 163 16.93 13.02 6.67
CA GLY A 163 16.48 14.01 5.71
C GLY A 163 16.06 15.32 6.35
N GLY A 164 15.19 16.07 5.70
CA GLY A 164 14.73 17.38 6.14
C GLY A 164 13.85 18.03 5.09
N ARG A 165 13.60 19.34 5.20
CA ARG A 165 12.74 20.12 4.30
C ARG A 165 13.42 20.50 2.97
N VAL A 166 14.66 20.14 2.78
CA VAL A 166 15.39 20.43 1.54
C VAL A 166 15.16 19.33 0.52
N VAL A 167 14.71 19.70 -0.66
CA VAL A 167 14.41 18.75 -1.75
C VAL A 167 15.70 18.03 -2.22
N LYS A 168 16.87 18.63 -2.02
CA LYS A 168 18.17 18.08 -2.42
C LYS A 168 19.09 17.98 -1.20
N ASN A 169 19.14 16.79 -0.59
CA ASN A 169 20.10 16.47 0.47
C ASN A 169 21.26 15.68 -0.13
N VAL A 170 22.40 16.33 -0.34
CA VAL A 170 23.61 15.71 -0.94
C VAL A 170 24.69 15.37 0.09
N ALA A 171 24.56 15.85 1.35
CA ALA A 171 25.59 15.70 2.37
C ALA A 171 25.40 14.51 3.29
N GLY A 172 24.21 13.91 3.34
CA GLY A 172 23.88 12.79 4.21
C GLY A 172 23.40 11.54 3.46
N TYR A 173 23.49 10.39 4.12
CA TYR A 173 22.85 9.17 3.62
C TYR A 173 21.33 9.34 3.62
N ASP A 174 20.66 8.87 2.56
CA ASP A 174 19.20 8.84 2.48
C ASP A 174 18.63 7.68 3.30
N MET A 175 18.65 7.85 4.61
CA MET A 175 18.11 6.87 5.55
C MET A 175 16.58 6.75 5.48
N ASN A 176 15.88 7.72 4.85
CA ASN A 176 14.43 7.61 4.64
C ASN A 176 14.09 6.32 3.88
N LYS A 177 14.92 5.97 2.89
CA LYS A 177 14.73 4.77 2.04
C LYS A 177 14.82 3.45 2.82
N LEU A 178 15.46 3.45 4.00
CA LEU A 178 15.52 2.29 4.89
C LEU A 178 14.18 2.04 5.59
N PHE A 179 13.51 3.13 6.00
CA PHE A 179 12.26 3.03 6.76
C PHE A 179 11.03 2.90 5.89
N ILE A 180 11.05 3.45 4.65
CA ILE A 180 9.95 3.32 3.69
C ILE A 180 9.85 1.85 3.27
N GLY A 181 8.71 1.23 3.56
CA GLY A 181 8.45 -0.18 3.27
C GLY A 181 9.02 -1.15 4.31
N SER A 182 9.56 -0.67 5.46
CA SER A 182 10.09 -1.52 6.52
C SER A 182 9.03 -2.25 7.36
N MET A 183 7.74 -2.01 7.12
CA MET A 183 6.61 -2.58 7.85
C MET A 183 6.66 -2.32 9.37
N GLY A 184 7.37 -1.26 9.80
CA GLY A 184 7.55 -0.94 11.22
C GLY A 184 8.47 -1.91 11.98
N THR A 185 9.24 -2.75 11.29
CA THR A 185 10.14 -3.73 11.91
C THR A 185 11.44 -3.13 12.43
N LEU A 186 11.77 -1.90 12.06
CA LEU A 186 13.01 -1.21 12.40
C LEU A 186 12.83 -0.08 13.43
N GLY A 187 11.59 0.29 13.73
CA GLY A 187 11.23 1.38 14.64
C GLY A 187 9.86 1.96 14.31
N VAL A 188 9.42 2.93 15.10
CA VAL A 188 8.15 3.65 14.92
C VAL A 188 8.42 4.95 14.17
N LEU A 189 7.80 5.13 13.00
CA LEU A 189 7.78 6.43 12.33
C LEU A 189 6.94 7.38 13.20
N SER A 190 7.52 8.49 13.65
CA SER A 190 6.82 9.49 14.45
C SER A 190 6.38 10.68 13.60
N GLU A 191 7.26 11.27 12.81
CA GLU A 191 6.94 12.37 11.91
C GLU A 191 7.43 12.07 10.49
N ILE A 192 6.66 12.52 9.49
CA ILE A 192 6.99 12.38 8.08
C ILE A 192 6.92 13.75 7.41
N THR A 193 7.99 14.13 6.73
CA THR A 193 8.04 15.31 5.87
C THR A 193 7.84 14.89 4.43
N LEU A 194 6.78 15.40 3.81
CA LEU A 194 6.36 15.09 2.45
C LEU A 194 6.57 16.30 1.53
N LYS A 195 7.03 16.02 0.31
CA LYS A 195 6.96 16.95 -0.81
C LYS A 195 5.54 16.91 -1.38
N LEU A 196 4.95 18.07 -1.60
CA LEU A 196 3.60 18.24 -2.13
C LEU A 196 3.62 18.50 -3.65
N ARG A 197 2.45 18.38 -4.24
CA ARG A 197 2.15 18.81 -5.61
C ARG A 197 0.95 19.76 -5.60
N PRO A 198 0.84 20.67 -6.58
CA PRO A 198 -0.40 21.45 -6.74
C PRO A 198 -1.57 20.51 -7.07
N VAL A 199 -2.77 20.87 -6.65
CA VAL A 199 -3.99 20.25 -7.16
C VAL A 199 -4.08 20.56 -8.65
N GLN A 200 -4.30 19.53 -9.47
CA GLN A 200 -4.42 19.71 -10.91
C GLN A 200 -5.72 20.42 -11.27
N LYS A 201 -5.68 21.23 -12.33
CA LYS A 201 -6.83 22.04 -12.75
C LYS A 201 -7.86 21.24 -13.53
N SER A 202 -7.44 20.15 -14.16
CA SER A 202 -8.30 19.26 -14.93
C SER A 202 -7.85 17.82 -14.74
N GLU A 203 -8.83 16.94 -14.58
CA GLU A 203 -8.64 15.49 -14.53
C GLU A 203 -9.58 14.86 -15.57
N SER A 204 -9.08 13.90 -16.34
CA SER A 204 -9.88 13.08 -17.24
C SER A 204 -9.59 11.61 -17.05
N LEU A 205 -10.63 10.80 -17.08
CA LEU A 205 -10.56 9.35 -17.07
C LEU A 205 -11.13 8.80 -18.37
N LEU A 206 -10.30 8.11 -19.12
CA LEU A 206 -10.70 7.42 -20.34
C LEU A 206 -10.77 5.92 -20.06
N ILE A 207 -11.89 5.30 -20.42
CA ILE A 207 -12.12 3.86 -20.29
C ILE A 207 -12.20 3.25 -21.69
N LEU A 208 -11.24 2.39 -22.02
CA LEU A 208 -11.24 1.60 -23.24
C LEU A 208 -11.67 0.17 -22.92
N SER A 209 -12.78 -0.27 -23.52
CA SER A 209 -13.26 -1.65 -23.41
C SER A 209 -12.86 -2.45 -24.65
N PHE A 210 -12.46 -3.71 -24.48
CA PHE A 210 -11.99 -4.60 -25.54
C PHE A 210 -12.91 -5.84 -25.64
N PRO A 211 -14.05 -5.74 -26.35
CA PRO A 211 -15.02 -6.83 -26.46
C PRO A 211 -14.44 -8.09 -27.14
N SER A 212 -13.49 -7.91 -28.06
CA SER A 212 -12.80 -9.02 -28.74
C SER A 212 -11.93 -9.87 -27.81
N GLY A 213 -11.57 -9.35 -26.62
CA GLY A 213 -10.63 -9.98 -25.70
C GLY A 213 -9.16 -10.01 -26.20
N ASN A 214 -8.85 -9.25 -27.26
CA ASN A 214 -7.52 -9.23 -27.87
C ASN A 214 -6.51 -8.44 -27.06
N LEU A 215 -5.79 -9.12 -26.18
CA LEU A 215 -4.77 -8.50 -25.31
C LEU A 215 -3.50 -8.05 -26.04
N GLU A 216 -3.22 -8.55 -27.25
CA GLU A 216 -2.11 -8.05 -28.07
C GLU A 216 -2.43 -6.65 -28.62
N GLU A 217 -3.70 -6.35 -28.87
CA GLU A 217 -4.17 -5.02 -29.24
C GLU A 217 -4.03 -4.04 -28.07
N VAL A 218 -4.42 -4.45 -26.84
CA VAL A 218 -4.17 -3.69 -25.61
C VAL A 218 -2.69 -3.37 -25.45
N ARG A 219 -1.83 -4.38 -25.61
CA ARG A 219 -0.37 -4.23 -25.49
C ARG A 219 0.18 -3.24 -26.54
N SER A 220 -0.24 -3.39 -27.79
CA SER A 220 0.22 -2.54 -28.90
C SER A 220 -0.21 -1.11 -28.71
N PHE A 221 -1.44 -0.87 -28.22
CA PHE A 221 -1.94 0.46 -27.89
C PHE A 221 -1.15 1.07 -26.72
N ALA A 222 -0.91 0.32 -25.65
CA ALA A 222 -0.13 0.78 -24.51
C ALA A 222 1.30 1.18 -24.89
N ILE A 223 1.96 0.44 -25.79
CA ILE A 223 3.28 0.81 -26.31
C ILE A 223 3.21 2.17 -27.02
N LYS A 224 2.27 2.34 -27.95
CA LYS A 224 2.11 3.60 -28.69
C LYS A 224 1.87 4.79 -27.75
N LEU A 225 1.10 4.56 -26.66
CA LEU A 225 0.81 5.58 -25.68
C LEU A 225 2.06 5.93 -24.85
N LEU A 226 2.77 4.93 -24.32
CA LEU A 226 3.96 5.13 -23.48
C LEU A 226 5.17 5.67 -24.27
N ASP A 227 5.28 5.39 -25.57
CA ASP A 227 6.34 5.90 -26.46
C ASP A 227 6.00 7.29 -27.03
N SER A 228 4.82 7.82 -26.75
CA SER A 228 4.38 9.14 -27.22
C SER A 228 4.78 10.26 -26.24
N MET A 229 4.35 11.49 -26.54
CA MET A 229 4.47 12.66 -25.66
C MET A 229 3.36 12.74 -24.60
N MET A 230 2.50 11.71 -24.50
CA MET A 230 1.45 11.68 -23.48
C MET A 230 2.03 11.32 -22.12
N GLU A 231 1.48 11.96 -21.09
CA GLU A 231 1.90 11.78 -19.69
C GLU A 231 0.72 11.28 -18.82
N PRO A 232 0.24 10.05 -19.04
CA PRO A 232 -0.83 9.51 -18.22
C PRO A 232 -0.35 9.31 -16.78
N VAL A 233 -1.15 9.71 -15.82
CA VAL A 233 -0.85 9.47 -14.39
C VAL A 233 -1.20 8.05 -13.97
N SER A 234 -2.09 7.38 -14.71
CA SER A 234 -2.34 5.94 -14.59
C SER A 234 -2.64 5.30 -15.95
N LEU A 235 -2.25 4.05 -16.09
CA LEU A 235 -2.53 3.20 -17.26
C LEU A 235 -2.79 1.78 -16.74
N GLU A 236 -4.04 1.50 -16.37
CA GLU A 236 -4.40 0.34 -15.58
C GLU A 236 -5.30 -0.61 -16.37
N LEU A 237 -4.85 -1.86 -16.55
CA LEU A 237 -5.60 -2.93 -17.22
C LEU A 237 -6.37 -3.77 -16.20
N PHE A 238 -7.65 -3.98 -16.43
CA PHE A 238 -8.58 -4.76 -15.62
C PHE A 238 -9.01 -6.02 -16.36
N ASN A 239 -9.09 -7.17 -15.70
CA ASN A 239 -9.68 -8.37 -16.28
C ASN A 239 -11.22 -8.31 -16.29
N PRO A 240 -11.92 -9.14 -17.08
CA PRO A 240 -13.38 -9.13 -17.16
C PRO A 240 -14.08 -9.18 -15.80
N GLY A 241 -13.63 -10.02 -14.87
CA GLY A 241 -14.27 -10.18 -13.56
C GLY A 241 -14.31 -8.89 -12.76
N ILE A 242 -13.18 -8.18 -12.62
CA ILE A 242 -13.15 -6.91 -11.90
C ILE A 242 -13.81 -5.77 -12.70
N SER A 243 -13.73 -5.79 -14.04
CA SER A 243 -14.43 -4.82 -14.91
C SER A 243 -15.95 -4.92 -14.77
N ALA A 244 -16.50 -6.14 -14.69
CA ALA A 244 -17.92 -6.36 -14.43
C ALA A 244 -18.35 -5.74 -13.08
N ARG A 245 -17.55 -5.89 -12.04
CA ARG A 245 -17.84 -5.34 -10.70
C ARG A 245 -17.73 -3.83 -10.62
N LEU A 246 -16.76 -3.22 -11.32
CA LEU A 246 -16.50 -1.77 -11.22
C LEU A 246 -17.27 -0.95 -12.23
N LEU A 247 -17.49 -1.47 -13.44
CA LEU A 247 -17.99 -0.76 -14.62
C LEU A 247 -19.22 -1.41 -15.24
N ASP A 248 -19.68 -2.55 -14.71
CA ASP A 248 -20.76 -3.35 -15.29
C ASP A 248 -20.45 -3.85 -16.73
N LYS A 249 -19.16 -4.08 -17.02
CA LYS A 249 -18.65 -4.51 -18.33
C LYS A 249 -17.83 -5.80 -18.19
N ASN A 250 -18.33 -6.92 -18.67
CA ASN A 250 -17.64 -8.23 -18.59
C ASN A 250 -16.62 -8.42 -19.74
N VAL A 251 -15.69 -7.48 -19.86
CA VAL A 251 -14.63 -7.48 -20.90
C VAL A 251 -13.33 -6.93 -20.30
N TYR A 252 -12.19 -7.14 -20.95
CA TYR A 252 -10.96 -6.45 -20.57
C TYR A 252 -11.14 -4.94 -20.75
N THR A 253 -10.70 -4.17 -19.76
CA THR A 253 -10.87 -2.72 -19.75
C THR A 253 -9.55 -2.05 -19.37
N LEU A 254 -9.18 -1.01 -20.11
CA LEU A 254 -8.01 -0.18 -19.83
C LEU A 254 -8.48 1.19 -19.35
N ALA A 255 -8.10 1.57 -18.12
CA ALA A 255 -8.35 2.89 -17.55
C ALA A 255 -7.11 3.77 -17.67
N ILE A 256 -7.26 4.95 -18.26
CA ILE A 256 -6.20 5.95 -18.46
C ILE A 256 -6.61 7.23 -17.76
N SER A 257 -5.82 7.68 -16.77
CA SER A 257 -6.03 8.99 -16.17
C SER A 257 -5.04 10.01 -16.70
N LEU A 258 -5.55 11.19 -17.01
CA LEU A 258 -4.81 12.38 -17.38
C LEU A 258 -5.08 13.47 -16.35
N GLU A 259 -4.03 14.11 -15.84
CA GLU A 259 -4.14 15.19 -14.85
C GLU A 259 -3.15 16.30 -15.20
N ASP A 260 -3.65 17.48 -15.60
CA ASP A 260 -2.80 18.62 -15.99
C ASP A 260 -3.65 19.91 -16.09
N VAL A 261 -3.18 20.91 -16.84
CA VAL A 261 -4.01 22.03 -17.28
C VAL A 261 -5.01 21.59 -18.35
N GLU A 262 -6.17 22.24 -18.42
CA GLU A 262 -7.28 21.83 -19.28
C GLU A 262 -6.90 21.65 -20.76
N SER A 263 -6.07 22.56 -21.31
CA SER A 263 -5.63 22.47 -22.70
C SER A 263 -4.74 21.25 -22.98
N SER A 264 -3.91 20.85 -22.02
CA SER A 264 -3.07 19.65 -22.13
C SER A 264 -3.92 18.38 -22.05
N VAL A 265 -4.87 18.33 -21.11
CA VAL A 265 -5.78 17.19 -20.96
C VAL A 265 -6.59 16.98 -22.25
N ARG A 266 -7.20 18.03 -22.79
CA ARG A 266 -7.96 17.96 -24.07
C ARG A 266 -7.11 17.49 -25.24
N TYR A 267 -5.90 18.00 -25.38
CA TYR A 267 -4.97 17.56 -26.42
C TYR A 267 -4.66 16.07 -26.31
N GLN A 268 -4.39 15.58 -25.10
CA GLN A 268 -4.12 14.16 -24.88
C GLN A 268 -5.35 13.29 -25.14
N GLU A 269 -6.56 13.74 -24.75
CA GLU A 269 -7.82 13.05 -25.06
C GLU A 269 -8.01 12.88 -26.58
N GLU A 270 -7.82 13.96 -27.35
CA GLU A 270 -7.95 13.91 -28.82
C GLU A 270 -6.91 12.95 -29.44
N LEU A 271 -5.70 12.92 -28.89
CA LEU A 271 -4.66 12.03 -29.38
C LEU A 271 -4.99 10.56 -29.06
N ILE A 272 -5.48 10.27 -27.85
CA ILE A 272 -5.94 8.93 -27.47
C ILE A 272 -7.09 8.48 -28.35
N GLN A 273 -8.08 9.37 -28.65
CA GLN A 273 -9.17 9.06 -29.56
C GLN A 273 -8.67 8.66 -30.95
N LYS A 274 -7.67 9.39 -31.50
CA LYS A 274 -7.07 9.08 -32.81
C LYS A 274 -6.27 7.78 -32.82
N LEU A 275 -5.65 7.40 -31.68
CA LEU A 275 -4.86 6.19 -31.54
C LEU A 275 -5.70 4.98 -31.11
N CYS A 276 -6.95 5.22 -30.69
CA CYS A 276 -7.86 4.18 -30.21
C CYS A 276 -8.00 3.06 -31.24
N PRO A 277 -7.80 1.79 -30.83
CA PRO A 277 -8.04 0.66 -31.72
C PRO A 277 -9.47 0.61 -32.21
N THR A 278 -9.67 0.18 -33.46
CA THR A 278 -10.99 0.21 -34.14
C THR A 278 -12.04 -0.66 -33.43
N GLU A 279 -11.60 -1.77 -32.80
CA GLU A 279 -12.49 -2.70 -32.11
C GLU A 279 -12.67 -2.34 -30.61
N ALA A 280 -11.98 -1.33 -30.12
CA ALA A 280 -12.12 -0.86 -28.74
C ALA A 280 -13.22 0.20 -28.63
N GLU A 281 -13.99 0.11 -27.56
CA GLU A 281 -15.01 1.11 -27.21
C GLU A 281 -14.39 2.11 -26.22
N LEU A 282 -14.31 3.38 -26.62
CA LEU A 282 -13.78 4.47 -25.80
C LEU A 282 -14.93 5.27 -25.16
N GLU A 283 -14.82 5.45 -23.86
CA GLU A 283 -15.68 6.31 -23.04
C GLU A 283 -14.83 7.32 -22.28
N ILE A 284 -15.18 8.60 -22.33
CA ILE A 284 -14.60 9.65 -21.49
C ILE A 284 -15.55 9.86 -20.31
N VAL A 285 -15.06 9.59 -19.13
CA VAL A 285 -15.85 9.62 -17.89
C VAL A 285 -15.80 11.02 -17.31
N SER A 286 -16.94 11.51 -16.79
CA SER A 286 -17.00 12.81 -16.10
C SER A 286 -16.07 12.84 -14.87
N GLU A 287 -15.63 14.03 -14.44
CA GLU A 287 -14.77 14.21 -13.27
C GLU A 287 -15.33 13.52 -12.01
N GLU A 288 -16.64 13.65 -11.76
CA GLU A 288 -17.29 12.99 -10.63
C GLU A 288 -17.30 11.46 -10.80
N GLY A 289 -17.54 10.97 -12.01
CA GLY A 289 -17.45 9.54 -12.34
C GLY A 289 -16.04 8.99 -12.15
N ALA A 290 -15.00 9.77 -12.51
CA ALA A 290 -13.61 9.40 -12.31
C ALA A 290 -13.27 9.26 -10.82
N LYS A 291 -13.70 10.21 -9.99
CA LYS A 291 -13.53 10.14 -8.53
C LYS A 291 -14.19 8.90 -7.93
N GLN A 292 -15.41 8.60 -8.34
CA GLN A 292 -16.15 7.42 -7.88
C GLN A 292 -15.51 6.13 -8.37
N PHE A 293 -15.00 6.07 -9.59
CA PHE A 293 -14.29 4.92 -10.12
C PHE A 293 -13.03 4.62 -9.31
N TRP A 294 -12.16 5.61 -9.10
CA TRP A 294 -10.94 5.42 -8.33
C TRP A 294 -11.23 5.09 -6.86
N LYS A 295 -12.24 5.70 -6.25
CA LYS A 295 -12.68 5.33 -4.90
C LYS A 295 -13.03 3.83 -4.81
N LYS A 296 -13.74 3.29 -5.80
CA LYS A 296 -14.04 1.86 -5.88
C LYS A 296 -12.76 1.04 -6.07
N VAL A 297 -11.84 1.46 -6.95
CA VAL A 297 -10.56 0.76 -7.18
C VAL A 297 -9.73 0.69 -5.89
N TYR A 298 -9.59 1.78 -5.15
CA TYR A 298 -8.82 1.82 -3.90
C TYR A 298 -9.39 0.96 -2.78
N THR A 299 -10.65 0.56 -2.88
CA THR A 299 -11.34 -0.31 -1.90
C THR A 299 -11.62 -1.73 -2.43
N THR A 300 -11.06 -2.12 -3.58
CA THR A 300 -11.24 -3.47 -4.15
C THR A 300 -10.62 -4.57 -3.30
N LEU A 301 -9.45 -4.28 -2.71
CA LEU A 301 -8.74 -5.24 -1.87
C LEU A 301 -9.35 -5.28 -0.46
N PRO A 302 -9.27 -6.41 0.25
CA PRO A 302 -9.74 -6.49 1.63
C PRO A 302 -9.03 -5.48 2.53
N ASN A 303 -9.79 -4.87 3.45
CA ASN A 303 -9.23 -4.08 4.53
C ASN A 303 -8.63 -5.01 5.59
N GLY A 304 -7.42 -4.74 6.06
CA GLY A 304 -6.78 -5.54 7.10
C GLY A 304 -7.58 -5.64 8.40
N ASN A 305 -8.45 -4.66 8.68
CA ASN A 305 -9.33 -4.68 9.85
C ASN A 305 -10.47 -5.70 9.73
N ASP A 306 -10.83 -6.11 8.50
CA ASP A 306 -11.94 -7.05 8.25
C ASP A 306 -11.54 -8.53 8.47
N SER A 307 -10.27 -8.81 8.78
CA SER A 307 -9.73 -10.17 8.82
C SER A 307 -10.42 -11.10 9.82
N LYS A 308 -10.89 -10.58 10.95
CA LYS A 308 -11.53 -11.37 11.99
C LYS A 308 -12.93 -11.89 11.61
N GLN A 309 -13.67 -11.16 10.75
CA GLN A 309 -15.04 -11.50 10.38
C GLN A 309 -15.12 -12.54 9.25
N LYS A 310 -14.10 -12.65 8.40
CA LYS A 310 -14.13 -13.47 7.17
C LYS A 310 -13.48 -14.86 7.31
N ASP A 311 -12.89 -15.17 8.46
CA ASP A 311 -12.28 -16.50 8.70
C ASP A 311 -13.32 -17.63 8.88
N ALA A 312 -14.57 -17.27 9.22
CA ALA A 312 -15.66 -18.23 9.42
C ALA A 312 -16.30 -18.72 8.10
N ASP A 313 -16.08 -18.00 6.98
CA ASP A 313 -16.68 -18.33 5.70
C ASP A 313 -16.01 -19.57 5.08
N SER A 314 -16.82 -20.42 4.44
CA SER A 314 -16.32 -21.58 3.67
C SER A 314 -15.45 -21.15 2.49
N GLU A 315 -15.76 -20.01 1.89
CA GLU A 315 -14.99 -19.40 0.81
C GLU A 315 -13.90 -18.47 1.36
N LYS A 316 -12.66 -18.70 0.97
CA LYS A 316 -11.51 -17.89 1.38
C LYS A 316 -11.20 -16.81 0.36
N ALA A 317 -10.99 -15.58 0.84
CA ALA A 317 -10.55 -14.45 0.02
C ALA A 317 -9.10 -14.11 0.34
N VAL A 318 -8.25 -14.07 -0.67
CA VAL A 318 -6.82 -13.71 -0.56
C VAL A 318 -6.49 -12.62 -1.56
N SER A 319 -5.65 -11.66 -1.19
CA SER A 319 -5.12 -10.72 -2.17
C SER A 319 -3.61 -10.84 -2.33
N MET A 320 -3.14 -10.67 -3.57
CA MET A 320 -1.73 -10.72 -3.93
C MET A 320 -1.32 -9.43 -4.65
N LYS A 321 -0.06 -9.05 -4.46
CA LYS A 321 0.66 -8.10 -5.29
C LYS A 321 1.67 -8.87 -6.11
N ILE A 322 1.61 -8.71 -7.44
CA ILE A 322 2.58 -9.31 -8.37
C ILE A 322 3.34 -8.18 -9.05
N GLY A 323 4.68 -8.26 -9.03
CA GLY A 323 5.55 -7.33 -9.75
C GLY A 323 6.23 -8.04 -10.90
N VAL A 324 6.14 -7.46 -12.10
CA VAL A 324 6.76 -7.95 -13.35
C VAL A 324 7.31 -6.78 -14.16
N VAL A 325 7.94 -7.02 -15.29
CA VAL A 325 8.27 -5.96 -16.25
C VAL A 325 6.99 -5.33 -16.79
N ASN A 326 6.98 -4.01 -17.01
CA ASN A 326 5.78 -3.20 -17.30
C ASN A 326 4.71 -3.89 -18.14
N LEU A 327 4.99 -4.20 -19.40
CA LEU A 327 4.00 -4.76 -20.32
C LEU A 327 3.74 -6.26 -20.12
N ASP A 328 4.55 -6.96 -19.29
CA ASP A 328 4.25 -8.34 -18.89
C ASP A 328 3.06 -8.42 -17.93
N VAL A 329 2.58 -7.29 -17.43
CA VAL A 329 1.27 -7.17 -16.76
C VAL A 329 0.16 -7.80 -17.59
N VAL A 330 0.17 -7.61 -18.91
CA VAL A 330 -0.81 -8.23 -19.83
C VAL A 330 -0.84 -9.76 -19.69
N LYS A 331 0.33 -10.38 -19.53
CA LYS A 331 0.45 -11.83 -19.35
C LYS A 331 -0.11 -12.29 -18.01
N VAL A 332 0.17 -11.52 -16.92
CA VAL A 332 -0.37 -11.81 -15.57
C VAL A 332 -1.89 -11.69 -15.56
N ILE A 333 -2.45 -10.65 -16.19
CA ILE A 333 -3.89 -10.43 -16.28
C ILE A 333 -4.57 -11.54 -17.09
N ARG A 334 -3.94 -12.00 -18.20
CA ARG A 334 -4.39 -13.16 -18.99
C ARG A 334 -4.42 -14.43 -18.15
N GLU A 335 -3.31 -14.75 -17.44
CA GLU A 335 -3.21 -15.94 -16.61
C GLU A 335 -4.25 -15.92 -15.47
N SER A 336 -4.48 -14.75 -14.86
CA SER A 336 -5.52 -14.57 -13.86
C SER A 336 -6.92 -14.88 -14.40
N GLN A 337 -7.22 -14.46 -15.63
CA GLN A 337 -8.50 -14.76 -16.28
C GLN A 337 -8.65 -16.27 -16.59
N LEU A 338 -7.61 -16.90 -17.11
CA LEU A 338 -7.63 -18.33 -17.38
C LEU A 338 -7.86 -19.17 -16.12
N LEU A 339 -7.33 -18.74 -14.98
CA LEU A 339 -7.58 -19.39 -13.69
C LEU A 339 -9.04 -19.24 -13.25
N SER A 340 -9.65 -18.07 -13.49
CA SER A 340 -11.06 -17.82 -13.20
C SER A 340 -11.98 -18.61 -14.12
N ASP A 341 -11.64 -18.73 -15.40
CA ASP A 341 -12.41 -19.49 -16.40
C ASP A 341 -12.44 -20.99 -16.07
N GLY A 342 -11.44 -21.49 -15.35
CA GLY A 342 -11.39 -22.85 -14.80
C GLY A 342 -12.43 -23.16 -13.72
N GLN A 343 -13.15 -22.17 -13.21
CA GLN A 343 -14.26 -22.21 -12.25
C GLN A 343 -13.95 -22.79 -10.85
N ALA A 344 -12.70 -23.17 -10.55
CA ALA A 344 -12.32 -23.58 -9.20
C ALA A 344 -12.13 -22.39 -8.26
N VAL A 345 -11.77 -21.25 -8.81
CA VAL A 345 -11.59 -19.98 -8.11
C VAL A 345 -12.19 -18.82 -8.91
N THR A 346 -12.57 -17.76 -8.21
CA THR A 346 -12.81 -16.46 -8.86
C THR A 346 -11.55 -15.61 -8.73
N VAL A 347 -11.02 -15.11 -9.86
CA VAL A 347 -9.84 -14.26 -9.86
C VAL A 347 -10.16 -12.91 -10.49
N GLU A 348 -10.15 -11.89 -9.68
CA GLU A 348 -10.24 -10.49 -10.10
C GLU A 348 -8.85 -9.87 -10.11
N ALA A 349 -8.42 -9.29 -11.21
CA ALA A 349 -7.08 -8.77 -11.34
C ALA A 349 -7.02 -7.47 -12.13
N HIS A 350 -6.17 -6.54 -11.67
CA HIS A 350 -5.81 -5.34 -12.42
C HIS A 350 -4.33 -5.04 -12.29
N GLY A 351 -3.77 -4.28 -13.22
CA GLY A 351 -2.35 -3.94 -13.16
C GLY A 351 -1.93 -2.83 -14.10
N GLY A 352 -0.93 -2.08 -13.67
CA GLY A 352 -0.41 -0.90 -14.37
C GLY A 352 0.58 -1.26 -15.47
N LEU A 353 0.23 -1.02 -16.73
CA LEU A 353 1.06 -1.31 -17.90
C LEU A 353 2.35 -0.47 -17.97
N GLY A 354 2.37 0.68 -17.30
CA GLY A 354 3.57 1.52 -17.16
C GLY A 354 4.36 1.27 -15.89
N THR A 355 3.85 0.47 -14.94
CA THR A 355 4.47 0.29 -13.61
C THR A 355 4.90 -1.15 -13.31
N GLY A 356 4.36 -2.13 -14.02
CA GLY A 356 4.66 -3.54 -13.79
C GLY A 356 4.03 -4.15 -12.52
N ILE A 357 3.08 -3.46 -11.89
CA ILE A 357 2.46 -3.91 -10.64
C ILE A 357 1.03 -4.35 -10.88
N CYS A 358 0.73 -5.60 -10.49
CA CYS A 358 -0.62 -6.14 -10.50
C CYS A 358 -1.15 -6.34 -9.07
N GLN A 359 -2.45 -6.14 -8.92
CA GLN A 359 -3.23 -6.52 -7.73
C GLN A 359 -4.18 -7.64 -8.16
N VAL A 360 -4.18 -8.72 -7.39
CA VAL A 360 -4.96 -9.92 -7.71
C VAL A 360 -5.76 -10.31 -6.46
N MET A 361 -7.06 -10.48 -6.61
CA MET A 361 -7.96 -11.01 -5.61
C MET A 361 -8.39 -12.42 -6.03
N ILE A 362 -8.24 -13.38 -5.12
CA ILE A 362 -8.58 -14.78 -5.34
C ILE A 362 -9.63 -15.18 -4.32
N ARG A 363 -10.73 -15.80 -4.77
CA ARG A 363 -11.76 -16.39 -3.90
C ARG A 363 -12.02 -17.83 -4.31
N GLY A 364 -12.19 -18.71 -3.32
CA GLY A 364 -12.46 -20.12 -3.55
C GLY A 364 -12.27 -20.97 -2.30
N SER A 365 -12.22 -22.29 -2.47
CA SER A 365 -11.90 -23.21 -1.39
C SER A 365 -10.47 -22.97 -0.87
N LYS A 366 -10.17 -23.46 0.33
CA LYS A 366 -8.82 -23.36 0.91
C LYS A 366 -7.75 -23.93 -0.02
N GLU A 367 -8.01 -25.12 -0.54
CA GLU A 367 -7.10 -25.89 -1.38
C GLU A 367 -6.86 -25.18 -2.73
N ASP A 368 -7.94 -24.73 -3.37
CA ASP A 368 -7.87 -24.07 -4.68
C ASP A 368 -7.16 -22.71 -4.60
N VAL A 369 -7.42 -21.94 -3.53
CA VAL A 369 -6.75 -20.66 -3.29
C VAL A 369 -5.25 -20.85 -3.08
N VAL A 370 -4.81 -21.82 -2.28
CA VAL A 370 -3.38 -22.13 -2.06
C VAL A 370 -2.70 -22.55 -3.36
N GLN A 371 -3.36 -23.40 -4.14
CA GLN A 371 -2.84 -23.85 -5.44
C GLN A 371 -2.73 -22.68 -6.43
N THR A 372 -3.72 -21.79 -6.45
CA THR A 372 -3.72 -20.60 -7.30
C THR A 372 -2.61 -19.61 -6.91
N ILE A 373 -2.38 -19.36 -5.62
CA ILE A 373 -1.26 -18.56 -5.14
C ILE A 373 0.08 -19.13 -5.64
N THR A 374 0.27 -20.44 -5.49
CA THR A 374 1.49 -21.11 -5.93
C THR A 374 1.69 -20.96 -7.42
N ARG A 375 0.67 -21.22 -8.23
CA ARG A 375 0.70 -21.10 -9.69
C ARG A 375 1.01 -19.68 -10.15
N LEU A 376 0.39 -18.66 -9.56
CA LEU A 376 0.65 -17.27 -9.90
C LEU A 376 2.09 -16.84 -9.53
N ARG A 377 2.63 -17.33 -8.42
CA ARG A 377 4.03 -17.07 -8.03
C ARG A 377 5.02 -17.72 -9.01
N GLU A 378 4.79 -18.98 -9.36
CA GLU A 378 5.62 -19.69 -10.35
C GLU A 378 5.55 -18.98 -11.70
N TYR A 379 4.36 -18.59 -12.13
CA TYR A 379 4.20 -17.85 -13.38
C TYR A 379 4.93 -16.51 -13.34
N ALA A 380 4.79 -15.73 -12.26
CA ALA A 380 5.54 -14.49 -12.10
C ALA A 380 7.05 -14.68 -12.16
N LYS A 381 7.58 -15.76 -11.57
CA LYS A 381 9.02 -16.10 -11.66
C LYS A 381 9.46 -16.35 -13.12
N THR A 382 8.65 -16.98 -13.96
CA THR A 382 8.97 -17.15 -15.39
C THR A 382 9.09 -15.82 -16.13
N LEU A 383 8.47 -14.76 -15.60
CA LEU A 383 8.54 -13.40 -16.10
C LEU A 383 9.58 -12.53 -15.36
N ASN A 384 10.54 -13.17 -14.66
CA ASN A 384 11.51 -12.49 -13.77
C ASN A 384 10.86 -11.58 -12.73
N GLY A 385 9.66 -11.92 -12.32
CA GLY A 385 8.85 -11.18 -11.35
C GLY A 385 8.77 -11.84 -9.98
N TYR A 386 7.88 -11.31 -9.14
CA TYR A 386 7.62 -11.83 -7.79
C TYR A 386 6.13 -11.73 -7.44
N GLY A 387 5.67 -12.54 -6.47
CA GLY A 387 4.31 -12.50 -5.92
C GLY A 387 4.31 -12.48 -4.39
N ILE A 388 3.70 -11.46 -3.80
CA ILE A 388 3.55 -11.28 -2.36
C ILE A 388 2.06 -11.32 -2.03
N VAL A 389 1.68 -12.07 -0.99
CA VAL A 389 0.31 -12.06 -0.47
C VAL A 389 0.13 -10.81 0.41
N ARG A 390 -0.88 -9.99 0.12
CA ARG A 390 -1.17 -8.76 0.87
C ARG A 390 -2.23 -8.93 1.96
N TYR A 391 -3.16 -9.83 1.70
CA TYR A 391 -4.22 -10.18 2.64
C TYR A 391 -4.34 -11.70 2.66
N LEU A 392 -4.27 -12.27 3.86
CA LEU A 392 -4.39 -13.70 4.10
C LEU A 392 -5.30 -13.94 5.31
N PRO A 393 -6.37 -14.72 5.19
CA PRO A 393 -7.15 -15.19 6.33
C PRO A 393 -6.28 -15.98 7.31
N GLY A 394 -6.55 -15.87 8.63
CA GLY A 394 -5.77 -16.56 9.67
C GLY A 394 -5.73 -18.07 9.50
N SER A 395 -6.82 -18.66 8.98
CA SER A 395 -6.93 -20.11 8.68
C SER A 395 -5.93 -20.61 7.62
N LEU A 396 -5.32 -19.71 6.84
CA LEU A 396 -4.31 -20.04 5.82
C LEU A 396 -2.88 -19.69 6.25
N ALA A 397 -2.69 -19.04 7.39
CA ALA A 397 -1.41 -18.49 7.82
C ALA A 397 -0.30 -19.54 7.99
N GLU A 398 -0.64 -20.77 8.34
CA GLU A 398 0.32 -21.87 8.49
C GLU A 398 0.65 -22.56 7.15
N THR A 399 -0.16 -22.33 6.11
CA THR A 399 -0.04 -23.02 4.82
C THR A 399 0.66 -22.17 3.77
N VAL A 400 0.56 -20.83 3.88
CA VAL A 400 1.04 -19.90 2.86
C VAL A 400 2.07 -18.96 3.46
N ASP A 401 3.31 -19.00 2.96
CA ASP A 401 4.28 -17.93 3.23
C ASP A 401 3.85 -16.66 2.47
N ILE A 402 3.67 -15.57 3.20
CA ILE A 402 3.20 -14.28 2.64
C ILE A 402 4.20 -13.69 1.65
N TRP A 403 5.50 -13.77 1.96
CA TRP A 403 6.55 -13.14 1.18
C TRP A 403 7.12 -14.03 0.07
N GLY A 404 6.92 -15.35 0.16
CA GLY A 404 7.52 -16.34 -0.73
C GLY A 404 8.99 -16.57 -0.39
N ASP A 405 9.80 -16.91 -1.40
CA ASP A 405 11.20 -17.28 -1.19
C ASP A 405 12.03 -16.12 -0.66
N LYS A 406 12.99 -16.43 0.20
CA LYS A 406 13.97 -15.46 0.69
C LYS A 406 14.83 -14.97 -0.47
N PRO A 407 14.96 -13.66 -0.69
CA PRO A 407 15.81 -13.13 -1.75
C PRO A 407 17.31 -13.37 -1.44
N SER A 408 18.15 -13.36 -2.46
CA SER A 408 19.60 -13.54 -2.31
C SER A 408 20.27 -12.53 -1.37
N TYR A 409 19.68 -11.35 -1.23
CA TYR A 409 20.14 -10.28 -0.32
C TYR A 409 19.55 -10.39 1.09
N TYR A 410 18.83 -11.48 1.42
CA TYR A 410 18.24 -11.67 2.76
C TYR A 410 19.26 -11.52 3.93
N PRO A 411 20.53 -12.00 3.83
CA PRO A 411 21.51 -11.79 4.90
C PRO A 411 21.76 -10.31 5.22
N LEU A 412 21.65 -9.41 4.24
CA LEU A 412 21.75 -7.97 4.49
C LEU A 412 20.55 -7.45 5.29
N LEU A 413 19.33 -7.88 4.95
CA LEU A 413 18.12 -7.51 5.68
C LEU A 413 18.18 -8.00 7.14
N GLU A 414 18.60 -9.24 7.33
CA GLU A 414 18.78 -9.83 8.65
C GLU A 414 19.85 -9.09 9.48
N GLY A 415 20.96 -8.71 8.87
CA GLY A 415 22.01 -7.91 9.50
C GLY A 415 21.51 -6.51 9.93
N ILE A 416 20.71 -5.85 9.08
CA ILE A 416 20.05 -4.58 9.42
C ILE A 416 19.12 -4.76 10.62
N LYS A 417 18.24 -5.76 10.58
CA LYS A 417 17.32 -6.06 11.69
C LYS A 417 18.07 -6.31 12.98
N ALA A 418 19.08 -7.17 12.97
CA ALA A 418 19.88 -7.50 14.14
C ALA A 418 20.60 -6.28 14.73
N LYS A 419 21.00 -5.31 13.88
CA LYS A 419 21.64 -4.08 14.33
C LYS A 419 20.65 -3.06 14.89
N MET A 420 19.47 -2.94 14.27
CA MET A 420 18.47 -1.94 14.61
C MET A 420 17.59 -2.36 15.79
N ASP A 421 17.25 -3.64 15.85
CA ASP A 421 16.36 -4.24 16.85
C ASP A 421 16.95 -5.58 17.36
N PRO A 422 18.03 -5.53 18.14
CA PRO A 422 18.73 -6.73 18.59
C PRO A 422 17.88 -7.66 19.47
N ASN A 423 16.90 -7.12 20.19
CA ASN A 423 15.95 -7.87 21.01
C ASN A 423 14.73 -8.38 20.22
N ARG A 424 14.61 -8.03 18.93
CA ARG A 424 13.52 -8.44 18.03
C ARG A 424 12.12 -8.16 18.57
N ILE A 425 11.94 -6.98 19.15
CA ILE A 425 10.67 -6.58 19.76
C ILE A 425 9.70 -5.97 18.72
N MET A 426 10.22 -5.39 17.64
CA MET A 426 9.42 -4.58 16.72
C MET A 426 8.74 -5.41 15.64
N ASN A 427 7.42 -5.36 15.59
CA ASN A 427 6.58 -5.97 14.54
C ASN A 427 7.09 -7.36 14.10
N PRO A 428 7.23 -8.33 15.01
CA PRO A 428 7.83 -9.63 14.71
C PRO A 428 7.07 -10.33 13.57
N ASN A 429 7.80 -11.01 12.71
CA ASN A 429 7.28 -11.75 11.55
C ASN A 429 6.46 -10.92 10.53
N ARG A 430 6.65 -9.60 10.50
CA ARG A 430 5.91 -8.72 9.58
C ARG A 430 6.63 -8.51 8.25
N PHE A 431 7.88 -8.95 8.12
CA PHE A 431 8.67 -8.76 6.92
C PHE A 431 9.25 -10.08 6.41
N VAL A 432 9.91 -10.05 5.23
CA VAL A 432 10.43 -11.24 4.54
C VAL A 432 11.30 -12.10 5.45
N GLY A 433 11.10 -13.41 5.38
CA GLY A 433 11.88 -14.41 6.11
C GLY A 433 11.69 -14.41 7.63
N GLY A 434 10.62 -13.77 8.12
CA GLY A 434 10.30 -13.74 9.56
C GLY A 434 10.97 -12.58 10.31
N ILE A 435 11.44 -11.54 9.61
CA ILE A 435 11.93 -10.29 10.23
C ILE A 435 10.76 -9.50 10.82
#